data_e34be6f4a63e0bfeba79dc7005dc1b4f
#
_entry.id   e34be6f4a63e0bfeba79dc7005dc1b4f
#
_cell.length_a   1.000
_cell.length_b   1.000
_cell.length_c   1.000
_cell.angle_alpha   90.00
_cell.angle_beta   90.00
_cell.angle_gamma   90.00
#
_symmetry.space_group_name_H-M   'P 1'
#
loop_
_entity.id
_entity.type
_entity.pdbx_description
1 polymer ?
#
loop_
_entity_poly.entity_id
_entity_poly.type
_entity_poly.pdbx_seq_one_letter_code
_entity_poly.pdbx_strand_id
1 'polypeptide(L)'
;MEIYLDNAATTRVCPEAADAAYKVMTEVYGNPGSTHKLGREARAVLDDSRKKLAAALGCAPKEVYFTSGGTESDNWAIRLAAHQNRRVGKHIITTAVEHSAVLEPCR
;
A
#
# COMPACT_ATOMS: atom_id res chain seq x y z
N MET A 1 24.51 -24.38 -0.12
CA MET A 1 24.04 -23.03 0.28
C MET A 1 23.04 -22.59 -0.79
N GLU A 2 21.80 -22.35 -0.44
CA GLU A 2 20.76 -21.86 -1.37
C GLU A 2 20.84 -20.33 -1.42
N ILE A 3 20.89 -19.76 -2.61
CA ILE A 3 20.94 -18.31 -2.84
C ILE A 3 19.70 -17.91 -3.63
N TYR A 4 18.84 -17.05 -3.02
CA TYR A 4 17.66 -16.53 -3.66
C TYR A 4 17.91 -15.10 -4.16
N LEU A 5 17.79 -14.89 -5.48
CA LEU A 5 18.11 -13.62 -6.14
C LEU A 5 16.89 -12.96 -6.81
N ASP A 6 15.70 -13.49 -6.62
CA ASP A 6 14.48 -13.00 -7.27
C ASP A 6 13.56 -12.20 -6.30
N ASN A 7 14.18 -11.35 -5.47
CA ASN A 7 13.44 -10.51 -4.52
C ASN A 7 12.55 -9.45 -5.18
N ALA A 8 12.75 -9.17 -6.47
CA ALA A 8 11.87 -8.30 -7.24
C ALA A 8 10.50 -8.93 -7.49
N ALA A 9 10.43 -10.26 -7.64
CA ALA A 9 9.16 -10.97 -7.78
C ALA A 9 8.47 -11.17 -6.43
N THR A 10 9.21 -11.63 -5.43
CA THR A 10 8.71 -11.82 -4.06
C THR A 10 9.85 -11.84 -3.06
N THR A 11 9.56 -11.46 -1.82
CA THR A 11 10.55 -11.44 -0.74
C THR A 11 10.01 -12.22 0.45
N ARG A 12 10.89 -12.99 1.10
CA ARG A 12 10.55 -13.69 2.35
C ARG A 12 10.14 -12.68 3.41
N VAL A 13 8.97 -12.89 4.00
CA VAL A 13 8.50 -12.07 5.13
C VAL A 13 9.43 -12.29 6.33
N CYS A 14 9.87 -11.20 6.96
CA CYS A 14 10.66 -11.30 8.18
C CYS A 14 9.78 -11.80 9.35
N PRO A 15 10.37 -12.53 10.32
CA PRO A 15 9.62 -13.10 11.44
C PRO A 15 8.75 -12.06 12.17
N GLU A 16 9.30 -10.90 12.45
CA GLU A 16 8.62 -9.83 13.18
C GLU A 16 7.36 -9.31 12.46
N ALA A 17 7.42 -9.22 11.14
CA ALA A 17 6.25 -8.83 10.34
C ALA A 17 5.21 -9.96 10.28
N ALA A 18 5.64 -11.22 10.19
CA ALA A 18 4.77 -12.38 10.21
C ALA A 18 4.04 -12.50 11.55
N ASP A 19 4.77 -12.35 12.67
CA ASP A 19 4.22 -12.40 14.03
C ASP A 19 3.21 -11.27 14.26
N ALA A 20 3.51 -10.05 13.81
CA ALA A 20 2.60 -8.92 13.90
C ALA A 20 1.31 -9.18 13.12
N ALA A 21 1.41 -9.69 11.89
CA ALA A 21 0.25 -10.04 11.08
C ALA A 21 -0.58 -11.16 11.72
N TYR A 22 0.07 -12.24 12.19
CA TYR A 22 -0.58 -13.34 12.89
C TYR A 22 -1.37 -12.85 14.12
N LYS A 23 -0.74 -12.03 14.96
CA LYS A 23 -1.38 -11.44 16.14
C LYS A 23 -2.62 -10.62 15.78
N VAL A 24 -2.55 -9.78 14.75
CA VAL A 24 -3.71 -8.99 14.33
C VAL A 24 -4.83 -9.88 13.81
N MET A 25 -4.51 -10.89 13.00
CA MET A 25 -5.51 -11.82 12.46
C MET A 25 -6.23 -12.64 13.53
N THR A 26 -5.54 -13.00 14.62
CA THR A 26 -6.06 -13.91 15.64
C THR A 26 -6.60 -13.21 16.89
N GLU A 27 -6.04 -12.05 17.26
CA GLU A 27 -6.36 -11.37 18.52
C GLU A 27 -7.04 -10.02 18.32
N VAL A 28 -6.76 -9.29 17.21
CA VAL A 28 -7.28 -7.94 16.96
C VAL A 28 -8.10 -7.91 15.66
N TYR A 29 -8.94 -8.90 15.47
CA TYR A 29 -9.70 -9.17 14.25
C TYR A 29 -10.92 -8.24 14.03
N GLY A 30 -11.13 -7.24 14.87
CA GLY A 30 -12.26 -6.32 14.75
C GLY A 30 -12.24 -5.47 13.48
N ASN A 31 -13.41 -5.09 12.99
CA ASN A 31 -13.49 -4.16 11.87
C ASN A 31 -13.14 -2.74 12.35
N PRO A 32 -12.09 -2.08 11.79
CA PRO A 32 -11.68 -0.73 12.20
C PRO A 32 -12.75 0.35 12.00
N GLY A 33 -13.78 0.09 11.18
CA GLY A 33 -14.92 0.98 10.97
C GLY A 33 -16.01 0.87 12.06
N SER A 34 -15.96 -0.15 12.93
CA SER A 34 -16.95 -0.37 13.97
C SER A 34 -16.70 0.48 15.21
N THR A 35 -17.78 0.95 15.84
CA THR A 35 -17.71 1.83 17.02
C THR A 35 -17.55 1.10 18.35
N HIS A 36 -17.76 -0.22 18.39
CA HIS A 36 -17.59 -1.06 19.59
C HIS A 36 -16.12 -1.29 19.94
N LYS A 37 -15.83 -1.89 21.07
CA LYS A 37 -14.50 -2.09 21.63
C LYS A 37 -13.53 -2.74 20.63
N LEU A 38 -13.87 -3.88 20.03
CA LEU A 38 -12.99 -4.59 19.10
C LEU A 38 -12.66 -3.75 17.84
N GLY A 39 -13.63 -2.97 17.34
CA GLY A 39 -13.39 -2.06 16.24
C GLY A 39 -12.41 -0.94 16.58
N ARG A 40 -12.52 -0.36 17.78
CA ARG A 40 -11.58 0.67 18.26
C ARG A 40 -10.17 0.11 18.45
N GLU A 41 -10.03 -1.11 18.96
CA GLU A 41 -8.73 -1.79 19.10
C GLU A 41 -8.07 -2.01 17.73
N ALA A 42 -8.82 -2.53 16.76
CA ALA A 42 -8.34 -2.70 15.38
C ALA A 42 -7.99 -1.35 14.72
N ARG A 43 -8.79 -0.32 14.95
CA ARG A 43 -8.52 1.04 14.47
C ARG A 43 -7.23 1.62 15.04
N ALA A 44 -6.96 1.40 16.33
CA ALA A 44 -5.74 1.86 16.98
C ALA A 44 -4.49 1.23 16.34
N VAL A 45 -4.53 -0.08 16.03
CA VAL A 45 -3.42 -0.78 15.32
C VAL A 45 -3.21 -0.21 13.92
N LEU A 46 -4.30 0.01 13.17
CA LEU A 46 -4.23 0.58 11.83
C LEU A 46 -3.64 1.99 11.82
N ASP A 47 -4.08 2.83 12.75
CA ASP A 47 -3.60 4.22 12.84
C ASP A 47 -2.15 4.30 13.33
N ASP A 48 -1.71 3.42 14.24
CA ASP A 48 -0.31 3.30 14.66
C ASP A 48 0.59 2.83 13.51
N SER A 49 0.16 1.83 12.76
CA SER A 49 0.86 1.35 11.55
C SER A 49 1.02 2.46 10.52
N ARG A 50 -0.04 3.24 10.28
CA ARG A 50 0.01 4.39 9.37
C ARG A 50 1.00 5.46 9.83
N LYS A 51 1.05 5.76 11.12
CA LYS A 51 2.01 6.72 11.70
C LYS A 51 3.45 6.26 11.53
N LYS A 52 3.72 4.96 11.77
CA LYS A 52 5.06 4.36 11.60
C LYS A 52 5.52 4.43 10.15
N LEU A 53 4.65 4.08 9.20
CA LEU A 53 4.95 4.19 7.78
C LEU A 53 5.18 5.64 7.35
N ALA A 54 4.33 6.56 7.76
CA ALA A 54 4.48 7.97 7.46
C ALA A 54 5.82 8.53 7.98
N ALA A 55 6.23 8.16 9.20
CA ALA A 55 7.51 8.55 9.75
C ALA A 55 8.69 7.98 8.94
N ALA A 56 8.60 6.72 8.51
CA ALA A 56 9.63 6.10 7.67
C ALA A 56 9.74 6.73 6.27
N LEU A 57 8.62 7.20 5.72
CA LEU A 57 8.54 7.85 4.41
C LEU A 57 8.78 9.37 4.47
N GLY A 58 8.87 9.96 5.66
CA GLY A 58 9.04 11.41 5.83
C GLY A 58 7.81 12.24 5.44
N CYS A 59 6.60 11.69 5.57
CA CYS A 59 5.35 12.34 5.22
C CYS A 59 4.35 12.38 6.39
N ALA A 60 3.22 13.07 6.22
CA ALA A 60 2.16 13.09 7.23
C ALA A 60 1.30 11.80 7.17
N PRO A 61 0.79 11.28 8.31
CA PRO A 61 -0.04 10.08 8.32
C PRO A 61 -1.26 10.13 7.40
N LYS A 62 -1.85 11.30 7.18
CA LYS A 62 -2.98 11.50 6.25
C LYS A 62 -2.63 11.31 4.77
N GLU A 63 -1.32 11.28 4.44
CA GLU A 63 -0.82 11.07 3.09
C GLU A 63 -0.54 9.59 2.77
N VAL A 64 -0.68 8.71 3.77
CA VAL A 64 -0.49 7.26 3.63
C VAL A 64 -1.84 6.58 3.45
N TYR A 65 -2.00 5.89 2.33
CA TYR A 65 -3.18 5.09 2.00
C TYR A 65 -2.79 3.62 1.84
N PHE A 66 -3.53 2.74 2.51
CA PHE A 66 -3.38 1.29 2.32
C PHE A 66 -4.25 0.85 1.16
N THR A 67 -3.68 0.07 0.27
CA THR A 67 -4.34 -0.51 -0.90
C THR A 67 -4.24 -2.04 -0.86
N SER A 68 -4.96 -2.73 -1.71
CA SER A 68 -4.91 -4.18 -1.83
C SER A 68 -3.59 -4.70 -2.43
N GLY A 69 -2.81 -3.82 -3.08
CA GLY A 69 -1.53 -4.17 -3.70
C GLY A 69 -1.03 -3.12 -4.67
N GLY A 70 0.13 -3.39 -5.29
CA GLY A 70 0.78 -2.49 -6.23
C GLY A 70 -0.10 -2.08 -7.41
N THR A 71 -0.87 -3.01 -7.96
CA THR A 71 -1.77 -2.72 -9.09
C THR A 71 -2.79 -1.64 -8.76
N GLU A 72 -3.39 -1.67 -7.59
CA GLU A 72 -4.32 -0.62 -7.16
C GLU A 72 -3.59 0.71 -6.94
N SER A 73 -2.43 0.67 -6.28
CA SER A 73 -1.62 1.87 -6.03
C SER A 73 -1.20 2.57 -7.31
N ASP A 74 -0.69 1.81 -8.29
CA ASP A 74 -0.26 2.34 -9.60
C ASP A 74 -1.43 2.96 -10.36
N ASN A 75 -2.57 2.26 -10.39
CA ASN A 75 -3.78 2.79 -11.02
C ASN A 75 -4.26 4.08 -10.36
N TRP A 76 -4.24 4.17 -9.03
CA TRP A 76 -4.59 5.40 -8.31
C TRP A 76 -3.64 6.53 -8.67
N ALA A 77 -2.33 6.30 -8.59
CA ALA A 77 -1.32 7.32 -8.88
C ALA A 77 -1.46 7.87 -10.30
N ILE A 78 -1.54 6.99 -11.30
CA ILE A 78 -1.61 7.37 -12.73
C ILE A 78 -2.91 8.11 -13.01
N ARG A 79 -4.06 7.55 -12.62
CA ARG A 79 -5.37 8.16 -12.91
C ARG A 79 -5.58 9.48 -12.20
N LEU A 80 -5.14 9.60 -10.93
CA LEU A 80 -5.24 10.87 -10.21
C LEU A 80 -4.32 11.93 -10.79
N ALA A 81 -3.07 11.59 -11.13
CA ALA A 81 -2.13 12.51 -11.76
C ALA A 81 -2.68 13.01 -13.12
N ALA A 82 -3.17 12.12 -13.96
CA ALA A 82 -3.80 12.47 -15.23
C ALA A 82 -5.02 13.37 -15.05
N HIS A 83 -5.89 13.04 -14.09
CA HIS A 83 -7.09 13.83 -13.81
C HIS A 83 -6.78 15.23 -13.29
N GLN A 84 -5.84 15.36 -12.35
CA GLN A 84 -5.47 16.66 -11.77
C GLN A 84 -4.78 17.57 -12.79
N ASN A 85 -3.98 16.99 -13.69
CA ASN A 85 -3.24 17.73 -14.69
C ASN A 85 -3.98 17.90 -16.05
N ARG A 86 -5.24 17.47 -16.15
CA ARG A 86 -6.01 17.50 -17.41
C ARG A 86 -6.13 18.88 -18.09
N ARG A 87 -5.95 19.97 -17.32
CA ARG A 87 -5.94 21.34 -17.83
C ARG A 87 -4.56 21.77 -18.32
N VAL A 88 -3.49 21.11 -17.89
CA VAL A 88 -2.10 21.37 -18.29
C VAL A 88 -1.77 20.62 -19.58
N GLY A 89 -2.23 19.39 -19.70
CA GLY A 89 -2.02 18.55 -20.89
C GLY A 89 -2.74 17.21 -20.78
N LYS A 90 -2.73 16.47 -21.89
CA LYS A 90 -3.32 15.12 -21.99
C LYS A 90 -2.28 14.07 -22.39
N HIS A 91 -1.00 14.39 -22.23
CA HIS A 91 0.10 13.53 -22.64
C HIS A 91 0.70 12.83 -21.42
N ILE A 92 0.79 11.48 -21.47
CA ILE A 92 1.45 10.64 -20.46
C ILE A 92 2.63 9.99 -21.15
N ILE A 93 3.80 10.04 -20.52
CA ILE A 93 5.02 9.38 -20.98
C ILE A 93 5.27 8.18 -20.08
N THR A 94 5.41 7.01 -20.67
CA THR A 94 5.74 5.75 -20.00
C THR A 94 6.75 4.95 -20.83
N THR A 95 7.34 3.90 -20.25
CA THR A 95 8.23 3.00 -20.98
C THR A 95 7.45 1.79 -21.52
N ALA A 96 8.01 1.11 -22.52
CA ALA A 96 7.39 -0.09 -23.09
C ALA A 96 7.63 -1.36 -22.23
N VAL A 97 8.49 -1.26 -21.23
CA VAL A 97 8.93 -2.39 -20.38
C VAL A 97 8.30 -2.35 -18.97
N GLU A 98 7.32 -1.47 -18.75
CA GLU A 98 6.61 -1.36 -17.49
C GLU A 98 5.74 -2.59 -17.21
N HIS A 99 5.43 -2.79 -15.92
CA HIS A 99 4.45 -3.77 -15.50
C HIS A 99 3.05 -3.42 -16.06
N SER A 100 2.21 -4.42 -16.30
CA SER A 100 0.84 -4.24 -16.81
C SER A 100 0.00 -3.28 -15.95
N ALA A 101 0.24 -3.22 -14.64
CA ALA A 101 -0.42 -2.28 -13.73
C ALA A 101 -0.17 -0.80 -14.07
N VAL A 102 0.92 -0.50 -14.79
CA VAL A 102 1.27 0.84 -15.29
C VAL A 102 0.81 1.02 -16.74
N LEU A 103 1.06 0.00 -17.61
CA LEU A 103 0.72 0.12 -19.02
C LEU A 103 -0.77 0.21 -19.30
N GLU A 104 -1.59 -0.61 -18.63
CA GLU A 104 -3.03 -0.65 -18.89
C GLU A 104 -3.76 0.67 -18.54
N PRO A 105 -3.51 1.33 -17.40
CA PRO A 105 -4.15 2.62 -17.13
C PRO A 105 -3.65 3.78 -18.01
N CYS A 106 -2.54 3.61 -18.76
CA CYS A 106 -2.01 4.62 -19.69
C CYS A 106 -2.62 4.51 -21.10
N ARG A 107 -3.35 3.44 -21.40
CA ARG A 107 -4.06 3.22 -22.68
C ARG A 107 -5.41 3.87 -22.70
#